data_25bd88da03390af262434f34097026ff
#
_entry.id   25bd88da03390af262434f34097026ff
#
_cell.length_a   1.000
_cell.length_b   1.000
_cell.length_c   1.000
_cell.angle_alpha   90.00
_cell.angle_beta   90.00
_cell.angle_gamma   90.00
#
_symmetry.space_group_name_H-M   'P 1'
#
loop_
_entity.id
_entity.type
_entity.pdbx_description
1 polymer ?
#
loop_
_entity_poly.entity_id
_entity_poly.type
_entity_poly.pdbx_seq_one_letter_code
_entity_poly.pdbx_strand_id
1 'polypeptide(L)'
;MSKGSSPRTGPTPRKPDMIEHKKRRGEWAESVFMAKAQERGLPVSKPWGDMCPYDFVVGTTGRFVSVQVKSTVNRPVSGYVCTVQAHRPYPAGSFDFVAAYIIPADTWYILPAAFIQGMKVVTVQPDSPSSKYEPYREAWHLLREAIAAKAETNENASDAEEPADPERLPRSALERMEASFRFMKGRLEG
;
A
#
# COMPACT_ATOMS: atom_id res chain seq x y z
N MET A 1 -26.56 57.54 5.01
CA MET A 1 -27.01 56.14 4.96
C MET A 1 -26.11 55.41 3.95
N SER A 2 -25.06 54.78 4.42
CA SER A 2 -24.08 54.10 3.58
C SER A 2 -24.46 52.60 3.54
N LYS A 3 -24.74 52.08 2.33
CA LYS A 3 -25.04 50.65 2.11
C LYS A 3 -23.71 49.87 2.07
N GLY A 4 -23.46 49.05 3.10
CA GLY A 4 -22.35 48.15 3.13
C GLY A 4 -22.44 47.09 2.02
N SER A 5 -21.43 47.05 1.16
CA SER A 5 -21.22 45.95 0.19
C SER A 5 -20.72 44.72 0.92
N SER A 6 -21.50 43.63 0.89
CA SER A 6 -21.04 42.29 1.30
C SER A 6 -19.92 41.80 0.38
N PRO A 7 -18.87 41.15 0.91
CA PRO A 7 -17.83 40.58 0.06
C PRO A 7 -18.42 39.44 -0.77
N ARG A 8 -18.22 39.50 -2.09
CA ARG A 8 -18.53 38.41 -3.02
C ARG A 8 -17.58 37.26 -2.71
N THR A 9 -18.11 36.17 -2.18
CA THR A 9 -17.39 34.90 -2.13
C THR A 9 -17.04 34.46 -3.56
N GLY A 10 -15.79 34.44 -3.89
CA GLY A 10 -15.29 33.93 -5.17
C GLY A 10 -15.73 32.48 -5.40
N PRO A 11 -15.77 31.99 -6.65
CA PRO A 11 -16.19 30.63 -6.94
C PRO A 11 -15.24 29.67 -6.23
N THR A 12 -15.82 28.76 -5.44
CA THR A 12 -15.09 27.64 -4.83
C THR A 12 -14.34 26.88 -5.93
N PRO A 13 -13.04 26.63 -5.81
CA PRO A 13 -12.29 25.92 -6.83
C PRO A 13 -12.96 24.58 -7.11
N ARG A 14 -13.36 24.35 -8.35
CA ARG A 14 -13.92 23.07 -8.79
C ARG A 14 -12.85 21.99 -8.59
N LYS A 15 -13.23 20.90 -7.90
CA LYS A 15 -12.40 19.71 -7.83
C LYS A 15 -12.10 19.24 -9.26
N PRO A 16 -10.87 18.85 -9.56
CA PRO A 16 -10.51 18.43 -10.91
C PRO A 16 -11.35 17.22 -11.36
N ASP A 17 -11.77 17.21 -12.63
CA ASP A 17 -12.64 16.17 -13.25
C ASP A 17 -12.12 14.75 -13.03
N MET A 18 -10.80 14.56 -12.83
CA MET A 18 -10.20 13.26 -12.57
C MET A 18 -10.65 12.62 -11.24
N ILE A 19 -11.21 13.42 -10.29
CA ILE A 19 -11.71 12.89 -9.00
C ILE A 19 -13.07 12.22 -9.17
N GLU A 20 -13.85 12.58 -10.17
CA GLU A 20 -15.16 12.00 -10.45
C GLU A 20 -15.04 10.58 -10.99
N HIS A 21 -14.09 10.33 -11.87
CA HIS A 21 -13.88 9.01 -12.47
C HIS A 21 -13.13 8.08 -11.52
N LYS A 22 -13.79 7.01 -11.04
CA LYS A 22 -13.25 6.09 -10.00
C LYS A 22 -11.85 5.54 -10.31
N LYS A 23 -11.59 5.11 -11.55
CA LYS A 23 -10.29 4.56 -11.95
C LYS A 23 -9.20 5.63 -11.87
N ARG A 24 -9.41 6.78 -12.49
CA ARG A 24 -8.46 7.91 -12.45
C ARG A 24 -8.20 8.40 -11.03
N ARG A 25 -9.24 8.39 -10.19
CA ARG A 25 -9.10 8.72 -8.77
C ARG A 25 -8.20 7.74 -8.03
N GLY A 26 -8.32 6.43 -8.31
CA GLY A 26 -7.44 5.41 -7.76
C GLY A 26 -5.99 5.66 -8.17
N GLU A 27 -5.71 5.76 -9.46
CA GLU A 27 -4.38 6.02 -10.02
C GLU A 27 -3.75 7.32 -9.46
N TRP A 28 -4.56 8.37 -9.31
CA TRP A 28 -4.11 9.61 -8.69
C TRP A 28 -3.78 9.43 -7.20
N ALA A 29 -4.62 8.75 -6.44
CA ALA A 29 -4.37 8.47 -5.03
C ALA A 29 -3.10 7.64 -4.82
N GLU A 30 -2.82 6.67 -5.68
CA GLU A 30 -1.57 5.92 -5.69
C GLU A 30 -0.36 6.83 -5.92
N SER A 31 -0.45 7.77 -6.88
CA SER A 31 0.62 8.74 -7.15
C SER A 31 0.86 9.66 -5.96
N VAL A 32 -0.21 10.11 -5.28
CA VAL A 32 -0.12 10.93 -4.05
C VAL A 32 0.50 10.12 -2.92
N PHE A 33 0.13 8.84 -2.75
CA PHE A 33 0.74 7.97 -1.74
C PHE A 33 2.25 7.87 -1.94
N MET A 34 2.70 7.61 -3.16
CA MET A 34 4.11 7.50 -3.49
C MET A 34 4.88 8.79 -3.15
N ALA A 35 4.34 9.96 -3.53
CA ALA A 35 4.93 11.24 -3.20
C ALA A 35 5.00 11.48 -1.69
N LYS A 36 3.90 11.22 -0.96
CA LYS A 36 3.81 11.41 0.49
C LYS A 36 4.71 10.46 1.28
N ALA A 37 4.87 9.23 0.83
CA ALA A 37 5.81 8.28 1.43
C ALA A 37 7.26 8.74 1.23
N GLN A 38 7.62 9.19 0.02
CA GLN A 38 8.97 9.69 -0.28
C GLN A 38 9.31 10.98 0.48
N GLU A 39 8.39 11.94 0.62
CA GLU A 39 8.54 13.12 1.48
C GLU A 39 8.94 12.73 2.92
N ARG A 40 8.50 11.57 3.39
CA ARG A 40 8.78 11.03 4.72
C ARG A 40 10.02 10.13 4.78
N GLY A 41 10.80 10.06 3.70
CA GLY A 41 11.97 9.20 3.61
C GLY A 41 11.66 7.71 3.59
N LEU A 42 10.47 7.33 3.13
CA LEU A 42 10.04 5.94 2.92
C LEU A 42 10.24 5.59 1.44
N PRO A 43 11.23 4.75 1.08
CA PRO A 43 11.41 4.29 -0.29
C PRO A 43 10.21 3.46 -0.75
N VAL A 44 9.74 3.70 -1.97
CA VAL A 44 8.56 3.05 -2.52
C VAL A 44 8.91 2.40 -3.85
N SER A 45 8.48 1.15 -4.03
CA SER A 45 8.52 0.42 -5.29
C SER A 45 7.12 0.00 -5.70
N LYS A 46 6.81 0.07 -7.00
CA LYS A 46 5.53 -0.39 -7.54
C LYS A 46 5.74 -1.72 -8.26
N PRO A 47 4.96 -2.78 -7.96
CA PRO A 47 4.98 -4.02 -8.73
C PRO A 47 4.60 -3.76 -10.18
N TRP A 48 5.18 -4.52 -11.07
CA TRP A 48 4.80 -4.49 -12.47
C TRP A 48 3.56 -5.36 -12.71
N GLY A 49 2.54 -4.82 -13.39
CA GLY A 49 1.30 -5.53 -13.74
C GLY A 49 0.26 -5.56 -12.61
N ASP A 50 -0.87 -6.22 -12.87
CA ASP A 50 -2.08 -6.18 -12.02
C ASP A 50 -2.28 -7.47 -11.19
N MET A 51 -1.25 -8.31 -11.09
CA MET A 51 -1.36 -9.63 -10.42
C MET A 51 -1.14 -9.55 -8.90
N CYS A 52 -0.53 -8.48 -8.40
CA CYS A 52 -0.27 -8.32 -6.98
C CYS A 52 -1.53 -7.80 -6.24
N PRO A 53 -1.83 -8.32 -5.04
CA PRO A 53 -2.96 -7.83 -4.23
C PRO A 53 -2.64 -6.50 -3.51
N TYR A 54 -1.49 -5.89 -3.76
CA TYR A 54 -1.03 -4.62 -3.21
C TYR A 54 -0.51 -3.70 -4.32
N ASP A 55 -0.55 -2.40 -4.06
CA ASP A 55 -0.15 -1.38 -5.04
C ASP A 55 1.33 -0.99 -4.90
N PHE A 56 1.90 -1.11 -3.69
CA PHE A 56 3.27 -0.70 -3.40
C PHE A 56 3.97 -1.63 -2.42
N VAL A 57 5.28 -1.65 -2.54
CA VAL A 57 6.23 -2.15 -1.55
C VAL A 57 6.98 -0.95 -0.99
N VAL A 58 7.02 -0.82 0.34
CA VAL A 58 7.68 0.28 1.06
C VAL A 58 8.83 -0.28 1.89
N GLY A 59 10.02 0.26 1.70
CA GLY A 59 11.25 -0.19 2.37
C GLY A 59 12.35 -0.57 1.39
N THR A 60 13.50 -1.03 1.91
CA THR A 60 14.70 -1.39 1.14
C THR A 60 15.41 -2.60 1.74
N THR A 61 16.30 -3.22 0.94
CA THR A 61 17.31 -4.19 1.41
C THR A 61 16.72 -5.40 2.14
N GLY A 62 15.72 -6.06 1.51
CA GLY A 62 15.07 -7.25 2.10
C GLY A 62 14.09 -6.95 3.24
N ARG A 63 13.92 -5.68 3.60
CA ARG A 63 13.08 -5.19 4.70
C ARG A 63 11.99 -4.30 4.13
N PHE A 64 10.84 -4.85 3.88
CA PHE A 64 9.75 -4.10 3.26
C PHE A 64 8.37 -4.58 3.72
N VAL A 65 7.41 -3.68 3.60
CA VAL A 65 5.98 -3.95 3.82
C VAL A 65 5.21 -3.68 2.53
N SER A 66 4.17 -4.45 2.31
CA SER A 66 3.26 -4.31 1.19
C SER A 66 2.05 -3.45 1.58
N VAL A 67 1.68 -2.51 0.71
CA VAL A 67 0.63 -1.52 0.96
C VAL A 67 -0.38 -1.52 -0.17
N GLN A 68 -1.65 -1.68 0.18
CA GLN A 68 -2.79 -1.47 -0.73
C GLN A 68 -3.33 -0.05 -0.53
N VAL A 69 -3.44 0.74 -1.59
CA VAL A 69 -3.99 2.09 -1.55
C VAL A 69 -5.49 2.07 -1.83
N LYS A 70 -6.24 2.77 -1.03
CA LYS A 70 -7.68 3.01 -1.22
C LYS A 70 -7.97 4.49 -1.09
N SER A 71 -8.99 4.99 -1.79
CA SER A 71 -9.39 6.39 -1.67
C SER A 71 -10.90 6.53 -1.66
N THR A 72 -11.37 7.59 -0.99
CA THR A 72 -12.79 7.92 -0.96
C THR A 72 -13.03 9.42 -1.03
N VAL A 73 -14.18 9.77 -1.61
CA VAL A 73 -14.83 11.09 -1.52
C VAL A 73 -16.22 10.97 -0.87
N ASN A 74 -16.61 9.72 -0.52
CA ASN A 74 -17.95 9.42 -0.05
C ASN A 74 -18.10 9.77 1.43
N ARG A 75 -18.89 10.80 1.73
CA ARG A 75 -19.20 11.27 3.09
C ARG A 75 -20.70 11.18 3.36
N PRO A 76 -21.22 10.02 3.79
CA PRO A 76 -22.54 9.98 4.41
C PRO A 76 -22.54 10.74 5.76
N VAL A 77 -23.70 10.75 6.45
CA VAL A 77 -23.95 11.60 7.63
C VAL A 77 -22.88 11.46 8.74
N SER A 78 -22.30 10.28 8.93
CA SER A 78 -21.46 9.96 10.09
C SER A 78 -19.95 9.88 9.83
N GLY A 79 -19.47 10.35 8.67
CA GLY A 79 -18.03 10.31 8.34
C GLY A 79 -17.76 9.86 6.91
N TYR A 80 -16.52 9.57 6.60
CA TYR A 80 -16.11 9.11 5.27
C TYR A 80 -16.08 7.58 5.22
N VAL A 81 -16.78 7.00 4.26
CA VAL A 81 -16.80 5.56 4.04
C VAL A 81 -15.77 5.19 2.98
N CYS A 82 -14.75 4.44 3.38
CA CYS A 82 -13.73 3.90 2.50
C CYS A 82 -13.91 2.38 2.35
N THR A 83 -14.05 1.90 1.11
CA THR A 83 -14.08 0.48 0.81
C THR A 83 -12.67 -0.08 0.85
N VAL A 84 -12.39 -0.96 1.80
CA VAL A 84 -11.06 -1.57 2.02
C VAL A 84 -10.94 -2.97 1.42
N GLN A 85 -12.03 -3.56 0.96
CA GLN A 85 -12.08 -4.87 0.33
C GLN A 85 -12.25 -4.74 -1.19
N ALA A 86 -11.69 -5.68 -1.95
CA ALA A 86 -12.00 -5.84 -3.37
C ALA A 86 -13.35 -6.55 -3.57
N HIS A 87 -13.71 -6.86 -4.83
CA HIS A 87 -14.91 -7.64 -5.16
C HIS A 87 -14.95 -9.01 -4.44
N ARG A 88 -13.77 -9.63 -4.25
CA ARG A 88 -13.56 -10.82 -3.42
C ARG A 88 -12.75 -10.44 -2.19
N PRO A 89 -12.99 -11.09 -1.03
CA PRO A 89 -12.12 -10.90 0.14
C PRO A 89 -10.68 -11.18 -0.21
N TYR A 90 -9.77 -10.34 0.28
CA TYR A 90 -8.35 -10.63 0.19
C TYR A 90 -8.03 -11.82 1.12
N PRO A 91 -7.25 -12.81 0.66
CA PRO A 91 -6.69 -13.82 1.55
C PRO A 91 -5.89 -13.17 2.68
N ALA A 92 -5.82 -13.83 3.82
CA ALA A 92 -4.96 -13.38 4.92
C ALA A 92 -3.50 -13.29 4.44
N GLY A 93 -2.80 -12.21 4.83
CA GLY A 93 -1.41 -11.99 4.44
C GLY A 93 -1.22 -11.48 3.01
N SER A 94 -2.30 -11.09 2.29
CA SER A 94 -2.17 -10.52 0.94
C SER A 94 -1.36 -9.22 0.90
N PHE A 95 -1.41 -8.45 1.97
CA PHE A 95 -0.63 -7.21 2.18
C PHE A 95 -0.53 -6.92 3.68
N ASP A 96 0.40 -6.04 4.04
CA ASP A 96 0.65 -5.66 5.43
C ASP A 96 -0.24 -4.48 5.88
N PHE A 97 -0.51 -3.52 4.99
CA PHE A 97 -1.26 -2.31 5.30
C PHE A 97 -2.25 -1.92 4.20
N VAL A 98 -3.32 -1.25 4.61
CA VAL A 98 -4.15 -0.42 3.72
C VAL A 98 -3.88 1.05 4.03
N ALA A 99 -3.48 1.82 3.03
CA ALA A 99 -3.41 3.27 3.08
C ALA A 99 -4.70 3.86 2.50
N ALA A 100 -5.58 4.34 3.38
CA ALA A 100 -6.87 4.90 3.01
C ALA A 100 -6.79 6.43 2.93
N TYR A 101 -6.94 6.99 1.72
CA TYR A 101 -6.92 8.43 1.47
C TYR A 101 -8.31 9.04 1.48
N ILE A 102 -8.54 9.95 2.40
CA ILE A 102 -9.76 10.74 2.50
C ILE A 102 -9.55 12.04 1.74
N ILE A 103 -9.88 12.01 0.45
CA ILE A 103 -9.55 13.09 -0.48
C ILE A 103 -10.07 14.47 -0.04
N PRO A 104 -11.36 14.63 0.40
CA PRO A 104 -11.86 15.94 0.78
C PRO A 104 -11.23 16.53 2.04
N ALA A 105 -10.63 15.69 2.89
CA ALA A 105 -9.94 16.08 4.12
C ALA A 105 -8.42 16.12 3.95
N ASP A 106 -7.90 15.77 2.77
CA ASP A 106 -6.47 15.60 2.48
C ASP A 106 -5.73 14.81 3.60
N THR A 107 -6.31 13.68 4.01
CA THR A 107 -5.87 12.94 5.19
C THR A 107 -5.73 11.45 4.88
N TRP A 108 -4.66 10.85 5.37
CA TRP A 108 -4.37 9.42 5.24
C TRP A 108 -4.66 8.67 6.54
N TYR A 109 -5.14 7.44 6.39
CA TYR A 109 -5.21 6.47 7.48
C TYR A 109 -4.38 5.25 7.09
N ILE A 110 -3.34 4.96 7.88
CA ILE A 110 -2.44 3.82 7.68
C ILE A 110 -2.92 2.67 8.56
N LEU A 111 -3.68 1.77 7.97
CA LEU A 111 -4.39 0.71 8.69
C LEU A 111 -3.66 -0.63 8.55
N PRO A 112 -3.21 -1.27 9.64
CA PRO A 112 -2.69 -2.64 9.57
C PRO A 112 -3.74 -3.58 9.00
N ALA A 113 -3.36 -4.45 8.05
CA ALA A 113 -4.28 -5.38 7.39
C ALA A 113 -4.99 -6.31 8.39
N ALA A 114 -4.27 -6.76 9.43
CA ALA A 114 -4.82 -7.58 10.51
C ALA A 114 -5.99 -6.89 11.24
N PHE A 115 -5.90 -5.56 11.43
CA PHE A 115 -6.94 -4.78 12.11
C PHE A 115 -8.25 -4.68 11.31
N ILE A 116 -8.16 -4.68 9.98
CA ILE A 116 -9.31 -4.53 9.08
C ILE A 116 -9.73 -5.86 8.42
N GLN A 117 -9.13 -6.96 8.84
CA GLN A 117 -9.43 -8.28 8.29
C GLN A 117 -10.93 -8.60 8.39
N GLY A 118 -11.53 -9.05 7.29
CA GLY A 118 -12.97 -9.33 7.21
C GLY A 118 -13.87 -8.11 7.07
N MET A 119 -13.34 -6.89 7.17
CA MET A 119 -14.14 -5.68 6.97
C MET A 119 -14.27 -5.35 5.49
N LYS A 120 -15.48 -5.00 5.04
CA LYS A 120 -15.72 -4.51 3.68
C LYS A 120 -15.42 -3.02 3.55
N VAL A 121 -15.75 -2.29 4.61
CA VAL A 121 -15.61 -0.82 4.66
C VAL A 121 -15.10 -0.40 6.02
N VAL A 122 -14.41 0.74 6.05
CA VAL A 122 -14.10 1.50 7.26
C VAL A 122 -14.79 2.86 7.18
N THR A 123 -15.32 3.33 8.32
CA THR A 123 -15.91 4.67 8.40
C THR A 123 -15.03 5.53 9.30
N VAL A 124 -14.32 6.47 8.70
CA VAL A 124 -13.39 7.35 9.40
C VAL A 124 -13.96 8.75 9.60
N GLN A 125 -13.60 9.40 10.68
CA GLN A 125 -14.08 10.72 11.06
C GLN A 125 -12.89 11.63 11.38
N PRO A 126 -12.30 12.30 10.36
CA PRO A 126 -11.14 13.16 10.57
C PRO A 126 -11.38 14.32 11.54
N ASP A 127 -12.64 14.70 11.69
CA ASP A 127 -13.07 15.81 12.57
C ASP A 127 -13.37 15.36 14.03
N SER A 128 -13.17 14.05 14.34
CA SER A 128 -13.50 13.49 15.66
C SER A 128 -12.28 12.82 16.31
N PRO A 129 -11.67 13.46 17.33
CA PRO A 129 -10.55 12.90 18.06
C PRO A 129 -10.88 11.59 18.80
N SER A 130 -12.15 11.33 19.07
CA SER A 130 -12.63 10.10 19.72
C SER A 130 -12.90 8.95 18.74
N SER A 131 -12.62 9.13 17.46
CA SER A 131 -12.78 8.08 16.46
C SER A 131 -11.86 6.91 16.75
N LYS A 132 -12.38 5.67 16.66
CA LYS A 132 -11.55 4.45 16.82
C LYS A 132 -10.40 4.34 15.82
N TYR A 133 -10.48 5.08 14.73
CA TYR A 133 -9.44 5.11 13.68
C TYR A 133 -8.45 6.27 13.85
N GLU A 134 -8.64 7.15 14.84
CA GLU A 134 -7.77 8.30 15.08
C GLU A 134 -6.29 7.90 15.30
N PRO A 135 -5.95 6.80 15.99
CA PRO A 135 -4.55 6.35 16.11
C PRO A 135 -3.87 6.01 14.79
N TYR A 136 -4.64 5.78 13.74
CA TYR A 136 -4.14 5.45 12.40
C TYR A 136 -4.08 6.65 11.46
N ARG A 137 -4.58 7.83 11.90
CA ARG A 137 -4.55 9.06 11.11
C ARG A 137 -3.13 9.59 11.00
N GLU A 138 -2.67 9.78 9.76
CA GLU A 138 -1.30 10.20 9.43
C GLU A 138 -0.21 9.34 10.10
N ALA A 139 -0.54 8.09 10.42
CA ALA A 139 0.32 7.18 11.19
C ALA A 139 1.39 6.50 10.32
N TRP A 140 2.10 7.27 9.51
CA TRP A 140 3.18 6.80 8.64
C TRP A 140 4.33 6.12 9.40
N HIS A 141 4.47 6.40 10.71
CA HIS A 141 5.42 5.73 11.59
C HIS A 141 5.19 4.21 11.65
N LEU A 142 3.94 3.74 11.55
CA LEU A 142 3.61 2.32 11.55
C LEU A 142 4.29 1.55 10.42
N LEU A 143 4.47 2.17 9.25
CA LEU A 143 5.22 1.56 8.16
C LEU A 143 6.69 1.39 8.53
N ARG A 144 7.32 2.41 9.16
CA ARG A 144 8.72 2.35 9.61
C ARG A 144 8.93 1.29 10.67
N GLU A 145 8.05 1.25 11.66
CA GLU A 145 8.08 0.28 12.75
C GLU A 145 7.96 -1.15 12.22
N ALA A 146 7.03 -1.40 11.30
CA ALA A 146 6.86 -2.71 10.70
C ALA A 146 8.05 -3.13 9.82
N ILE A 147 8.68 -2.19 9.10
CA ILE A 147 9.91 -2.43 8.35
C ILE A 147 11.06 -2.78 9.29
N ALA A 148 11.20 -2.07 10.42
CA ALA A 148 12.21 -2.34 11.43
C ALA A 148 12.01 -3.71 12.10
N ALA A 149 10.78 -4.06 12.47
CA ALA A 149 10.46 -5.35 13.07
C ALA A 149 10.78 -6.54 12.13
N LYS A 150 10.54 -6.40 10.82
CA LYS A 150 10.94 -7.42 9.83
C LYS A 150 12.47 -7.53 9.69
N ALA A 151 13.22 -6.51 10.07
CA ALA A 151 14.67 -6.53 10.13
C ALA A 151 15.17 -7.50 11.20
N GLU A 152 14.69 -7.34 12.42
CA GLU A 152 15.09 -8.16 13.57
C GLU A 152 14.75 -9.63 13.37
N THR A 153 13.63 -9.92 12.72
CA THR A 153 13.21 -11.30 12.41
C THR A 153 14.15 -11.96 11.40
N ASN A 154 14.62 -11.23 10.38
CA ASN A 154 15.54 -11.76 9.38
C ASN A 154 16.98 -11.94 9.91
N GLU A 155 17.46 -11.05 10.79
CA GLU A 155 18.76 -11.19 11.43
C GLU A 155 18.82 -12.44 12.32
N ASN A 156 17.76 -12.67 13.11
CA ASN A 156 17.65 -13.88 13.93
C ASN A 156 17.49 -15.17 13.10
N ALA A 157 16.98 -15.10 11.87
CA ALA A 157 16.87 -16.24 10.98
C ALA A 157 18.20 -16.53 10.24
N SER A 158 19.02 -15.51 9.97
CA SER A 158 20.33 -15.68 9.33
C SER A 158 21.36 -16.28 10.25
N ASP A 159 21.24 -16.07 11.56
CA ASP A 159 22.11 -16.69 12.56
C ASP A 159 21.78 -18.18 12.81
N ALA A 160 20.62 -18.64 12.34
CA ALA A 160 20.15 -20.03 12.45
C ALA A 160 20.46 -20.89 11.20
N GLU A 161 20.73 -20.28 10.06
CA GLU A 161 21.21 -20.96 8.85
C GLU A 161 22.72 -20.68 8.68
N GLU A 162 23.54 -21.65 9.07
CA GLU A 162 24.93 -21.75 8.64
C GLU A 162 24.95 -21.67 7.09
N PRO A 163 25.75 -20.80 6.46
CA PRO A 163 25.72 -20.64 5.02
C PRO A 163 26.00 -21.99 4.39
N ALA A 164 25.01 -22.55 3.71
CA ALA A 164 25.19 -23.76 2.94
C ALA A 164 26.32 -23.49 1.96
N ASP A 165 27.42 -24.29 2.11
CA ASP A 165 28.60 -24.28 1.25
C ASP A 165 28.15 -24.14 -0.22
N PRO A 166 28.51 -23.06 -0.92
CA PRO A 166 28.06 -22.83 -2.31
C PRO A 166 28.53 -23.97 -3.26
N GLU A 167 29.47 -24.80 -2.86
CA GLU A 167 29.87 -26.02 -3.59
C GLU A 167 28.93 -27.21 -3.35
N ARG A 168 28.00 -27.13 -2.38
CA ARG A 168 27.02 -28.18 -2.07
C ARG A 168 25.64 -27.92 -2.63
N LEU A 169 25.51 -27.62 -3.91
CA LEU A 169 24.23 -27.79 -4.59
C LEU A 169 23.84 -29.28 -4.51
N PRO A 170 22.62 -29.62 -4.04
CA PRO A 170 22.16 -31.01 -4.02
C PRO A 170 22.27 -31.57 -5.44
N ARG A 171 22.87 -32.76 -5.59
CA ARG A 171 23.06 -33.44 -6.89
C ARG A 171 21.79 -33.40 -7.74
N SER A 172 20.62 -33.48 -7.13
CA SER A 172 19.32 -33.37 -7.78
C SER A 172 18.99 -31.98 -8.37
N ALA A 173 19.63 -30.91 -7.92
CA ALA A 173 19.47 -29.56 -8.49
C ALA A 173 20.39 -29.38 -9.71
N LEU A 174 21.63 -29.88 -9.64
CA LEU A 174 22.56 -29.92 -10.76
C LEU A 174 22.02 -30.78 -11.90
N GLU A 175 21.49 -31.98 -11.61
CA GLU A 175 20.88 -32.87 -12.60
C GLU A 175 19.66 -32.22 -13.29
N ARG A 176 18.84 -31.45 -12.59
CA ARG A 176 17.72 -30.70 -13.16
C ARG A 176 18.18 -29.55 -14.05
N MET A 177 19.24 -28.84 -13.68
CA MET A 177 19.83 -27.81 -14.51
C MET A 177 20.46 -28.39 -15.77
N GLU A 178 21.20 -29.50 -15.69
CA GLU A 178 21.78 -30.16 -16.84
C GLU A 178 20.73 -30.74 -17.80
N ALA A 179 19.64 -31.29 -17.27
CA ALA A 179 18.52 -31.78 -18.06
C ALA A 179 17.82 -30.63 -18.80
N SER A 180 17.65 -29.46 -18.16
CA SER A 180 17.07 -28.26 -18.76
C SER A 180 17.98 -27.68 -19.85
N PHE A 181 19.30 -27.68 -19.64
CA PHE A 181 20.27 -27.22 -20.63
C PHE A 181 20.34 -28.14 -21.85
N ARG A 182 20.28 -29.46 -21.68
CA ARG A 182 20.22 -30.44 -22.79
C ARG A 182 18.94 -30.27 -23.62
N PHE A 183 17.82 -30.03 -22.96
CA PHE A 183 16.54 -29.80 -23.65
C PHE A 183 16.55 -28.52 -24.49
N MET A 184 17.15 -27.44 -23.98
CA MET A 184 17.28 -26.18 -24.75
C MET A 184 18.26 -26.32 -25.94
N LYS A 185 19.38 -27.04 -25.75
CA LYS A 185 20.36 -27.23 -26.82
C LYS A 185 19.81 -28.05 -28.01
N GLY A 186 19.03 -29.10 -27.70
CA GLY A 186 18.38 -29.92 -28.76
C GLY A 186 17.30 -29.19 -29.58
N ARG A 187 16.83 -28.04 -29.12
CA ARG A 187 15.83 -27.22 -29.79
C ARG A 187 16.43 -26.14 -30.71
N LEU A 188 17.72 -25.87 -30.59
CA LEU A 188 18.48 -24.89 -31.40
C LEU A 188 19.20 -25.54 -32.58
N GLU A 189 19.31 -26.86 -32.60
CA GLU A 189 20.01 -27.64 -33.65
C GLU A 189 19.04 -28.43 -34.55
N GLY A 190 17.73 -28.22 -34.44
CA GLY A 190 16.67 -28.78 -35.29
C GLY A 190 15.84 -27.70 -35.96
#